data_dd3ce7b2fbdf0fc23b901f1a473ee069
#
_entry.id   dd3ce7b2fbdf0fc23b901f1a473ee069
#
_cell.length_a   1.000
_cell.length_b   1.000
_cell.length_c   1.000
_cell.angle_alpha   90.00
_cell.angle_beta   90.00
_cell.angle_gamma   90.00
#
_symmetry.space_group_name_H-M   'P 1'
#
loop_
_entity.id
_entity.type
_entity.pdbx_description
1 polymer ?
#
loop_
_entity_poly.entity_id
_entity_poly.type
_entity_poly.pdbx_seq_one_letter_code
_entity_poly.pdbx_strand_id
1 'polypeptide(L)'
;PGRPSMGAWTDYGLGRLNENLPAFVVLISVTKGAPGQGLLARLWGSGFLPSEHQGVQFRGAGEPVLYLNDPPGLTRERRRLMLDGIAELNRQQLAQSGDPEIETRISQFELAYRMQRSVPELMELAGEPAHILESYGPDVQEPGSFARNCLLARRLAERGVRFIQLYHRDWDHHGGLHDRLPVLARDVDQASAALVSDLKQRGLLDDTLVIWGGEFGRTPYAQGEANRDKYGRDHHGKAFSLWMAGGGVKGGIVHGSTDDFGFNVAENPVHIHDLQATILHCLGIDHTRLTYRFQGRQYRLTDVHGDVVKAILT
;
A
#
# COMPACT_ATOMS: atom_id res chain seq x y z
N PRO A 1 17.66 9.75 -8.50
CA PRO A 1 16.28 9.40 -8.23
C PRO A 1 16.19 8.10 -7.45
N GLY A 2 15.17 7.97 -6.57
CA GLY A 2 14.93 6.74 -5.82
C GLY A 2 14.54 5.57 -6.73
N ARG A 3 14.60 4.35 -6.19
CA ARG A 3 14.05 3.18 -6.88
C ARG A 3 12.51 3.21 -6.82
N PRO A 4 11.81 2.65 -7.82
CA PRO A 4 10.35 2.54 -7.76
C PRO A 4 9.90 1.67 -6.59
N SER A 5 8.75 2.04 -5.99
CA SER A 5 8.08 1.22 -4.99
C SER A 5 7.51 -0.08 -5.61
N MET A 6 7.18 -1.07 -4.77
CA MET A 6 6.55 -2.32 -5.23
C MET A 6 5.24 -2.03 -5.97
N GLY A 7 4.40 -1.13 -5.44
CA GLY A 7 3.15 -0.75 -6.09
C GLY A 7 3.37 -0.13 -7.47
N ALA A 8 4.43 0.68 -7.63
CA ALA A 8 4.78 1.24 -8.93
C ALA A 8 5.22 0.14 -9.93
N TRP A 9 5.99 -0.84 -9.50
CA TRP A 9 6.34 -1.99 -10.33
C TRP A 9 5.14 -2.85 -10.70
N THR A 10 4.20 -3.03 -9.76
CA THR A 10 2.96 -3.79 -10.00
C THR A 10 2.08 -3.07 -11.02
N ASP A 11 1.90 -1.76 -10.89
CA ASP A 11 1.14 -0.97 -11.87
C ASP A 11 1.81 -0.96 -13.25
N TYR A 12 3.14 -0.81 -13.30
CA TYR A 12 3.90 -0.89 -14.56
C TYR A 12 3.73 -2.26 -15.25
N GLY A 13 3.75 -3.36 -14.47
CA GLY A 13 3.67 -4.72 -15.04
C GLY A 13 2.27 -5.16 -15.44
N LEU A 14 1.25 -4.75 -14.71
CA LEU A 14 -0.12 -5.25 -14.84
C LEU A 14 -1.15 -4.18 -15.26
N GLY A 15 -0.81 -2.90 -15.12
CA GLY A 15 -1.75 -1.81 -15.38
C GLY A 15 -2.98 -1.83 -14.47
N ARG A 16 -4.05 -1.21 -14.94
CA ARG A 16 -5.31 -1.03 -14.21
C ARG A 16 -6.32 -2.10 -14.54
N LEU A 17 -7.13 -2.51 -13.55
CA LEU A 17 -8.35 -3.32 -13.76
C LEU A 17 -9.60 -2.46 -13.87
N ASN A 18 -9.53 -1.21 -13.44
CA ASN A 18 -10.63 -0.27 -13.47
C ASN A 18 -10.15 1.11 -13.94
N GLU A 19 -11.02 1.83 -14.65
CA GLU A 19 -10.67 3.10 -15.26
C GLU A 19 -10.97 4.33 -14.39
N ASN A 20 -11.70 4.15 -13.28
CA ASN A 20 -12.24 5.24 -12.46
C ASN A 20 -11.45 5.49 -11.18
N LEU A 21 -10.50 4.61 -10.84
CA LEU A 21 -9.63 4.69 -9.68
C LEU A 21 -8.17 4.40 -10.09
N PRO A 22 -7.18 4.90 -9.34
CA PRO A 22 -5.78 4.56 -9.58
C PRO A 22 -5.55 3.06 -9.39
N ALA A 23 -4.57 2.49 -10.09
CA ALA A 23 -4.15 1.11 -9.87
C ALA A 23 -3.43 0.92 -8.54
N PHE A 24 -2.78 1.98 -8.05
CA PHE A 24 -2.06 1.99 -6.79
C PHE A 24 -2.58 3.10 -5.87
N VAL A 25 -3.21 2.71 -4.77
CA VAL A 25 -3.77 3.61 -3.74
C VAL A 25 -3.00 3.47 -2.43
N VAL A 26 -2.75 4.60 -1.78
CA VAL A 26 -2.06 4.68 -0.49
C VAL A 26 -2.99 5.28 0.56
N LEU A 27 -3.11 4.61 1.70
CA LEU A 27 -3.87 5.04 2.87
C LEU A 27 -2.92 5.17 4.06
N ILE A 28 -2.95 6.31 4.74
CA ILE A 28 -2.12 6.56 5.92
C ILE A 28 -3.02 6.67 7.13
N SER A 29 -2.78 5.81 8.12
CA SER A 29 -3.54 5.81 9.35
C SER A 29 -2.93 6.71 10.41
N VAL A 30 -3.79 7.27 11.24
CA VAL A 30 -3.44 8.12 12.39
C VAL A 30 -3.87 7.41 13.66
N THR A 31 -2.96 7.26 14.61
CA THR A 31 -3.27 6.80 15.96
C THR A 31 -3.61 8.01 16.83
N LYS A 32 -4.71 7.95 17.55
CA LYS A 32 -5.15 9.02 18.44
C LYS A 32 -4.15 9.22 19.58
N GLY A 33 -3.63 10.43 19.70
CA GLY A 33 -2.64 10.78 20.74
C GLY A 33 -1.19 10.40 20.42
N ALA A 34 -0.92 9.79 19.27
CA ALA A 34 0.46 9.55 18.83
C ALA A 34 1.05 10.79 18.13
N PRO A 35 2.39 10.99 18.21
CA PRO A 35 3.05 12.17 17.66
C PRO A 35 2.96 12.26 16.13
N GLY A 36 2.71 11.14 15.45
CA GLY A 36 2.61 11.06 13.99
C GLY A 36 3.97 11.11 13.30
N GLN A 37 4.62 9.95 13.17
CA GLN A 37 5.84 9.82 12.40
C GLN A 37 5.63 10.27 10.95
N GLY A 38 6.50 11.15 10.42
CA GLY A 38 6.43 11.63 9.04
C GLY A 38 6.71 10.53 8.03
N LEU A 39 5.82 10.38 7.05
CA LEU A 39 6.04 9.50 5.90
C LEU A 39 6.35 10.33 4.66
N LEU A 40 7.35 9.93 3.92
CA LEU A 40 7.77 10.64 2.72
C LEU A 40 7.12 10.03 1.48
N ALA A 41 6.59 10.85 0.58
CA ALA A 41 5.94 10.42 -0.66
C ALA A 41 6.81 9.50 -1.54
N ARG A 42 8.13 9.54 -1.38
CA ARG A 42 9.04 8.61 -2.07
C ARG A 42 8.79 7.13 -1.74
N LEU A 43 8.11 6.82 -0.62
CA LEU A 43 7.78 5.43 -0.23
C LEU A 43 6.76 4.79 -1.17
N TRP A 44 5.98 5.59 -1.88
CA TRP A 44 5.03 5.14 -2.93
C TRP A 44 5.28 5.79 -4.29
N GLY A 45 6.49 6.35 -4.46
CA GLY A 45 6.90 7.00 -5.69
C GLY A 45 7.20 6.03 -6.82
N SER A 46 7.13 6.53 -8.04
CA SER A 46 7.49 5.80 -9.26
C SER A 46 9.01 5.67 -9.45
N GLY A 47 9.83 6.43 -8.72
CA GLY A 47 11.29 6.42 -8.87
C GLY A 47 11.73 6.80 -10.29
N PHE A 48 12.36 5.87 -10.99
CA PHE A 48 12.77 6.05 -12.40
C PHE A 48 11.73 5.53 -13.40
N LEU A 49 10.62 4.92 -12.95
CA LEU A 49 9.48 4.62 -13.83
C LEU A 49 8.71 5.90 -14.16
N PRO A 50 7.91 5.93 -15.24
CA PRO A 50 7.02 7.04 -15.54
C PRO A 50 6.14 7.43 -14.34
N SER A 51 5.84 8.71 -14.22
CA SER A 51 5.14 9.26 -13.06
C SER A 51 3.69 8.76 -12.91
N GLU A 52 3.09 8.20 -13.96
CA GLU A 52 1.77 7.58 -13.92
C GLU A 52 1.67 6.36 -13.02
N HIS A 53 2.78 5.67 -12.76
CA HIS A 53 2.84 4.48 -11.91
C HIS A 53 3.03 4.76 -10.42
N GLN A 54 3.09 6.04 -10.01
CA GLN A 54 3.20 6.36 -8.58
C GLN A 54 1.88 6.13 -7.84
N GLY A 55 1.98 5.80 -6.55
CA GLY A 55 0.81 5.66 -5.68
C GLY A 55 0.08 6.98 -5.46
N VAL A 56 -1.24 6.93 -5.46
CA VAL A 56 -2.11 8.06 -5.15
C VAL A 56 -2.56 7.95 -3.71
N GLN A 57 -2.16 8.93 -2.90
CA GLN A 57 -2.58 8.96 -1.50
C GLN A 57 -4.04 9.42 -1.39
N PHE A 58 -4.87 8.59 -0.76
CA PHE A 58 -6.19 8.96 -0.29
C PHE A 58 -6.12 9.38 1.18
N ARG A 59 -6.64 10.57 1.47
CA ARG A 59 -6.62 11.13 2.82
C ARG A 59 -7.81 10.61 3.61
N GLY A 60 -7.57 10.22 4.84
CA GLY A 60 -8.62 9.72 5.73
C GLY A 60 -9.55 10.81 6.26
N ALA A 61 -9.15 12.10 6.18
CA ALA A 61 -9.94 13.24 6.64
C ALA A 61 -9.86 14.40 5.65
N GLY A 62 -10.92 15.20 5.58
CA GLY A 62 -11.06 16.30 4.61
C GLY A 62 -11.33 15.78 3.19
N GLU A 63 -10.83 16.48 2.19
CA GLU A 63 -10.91 15.99 0.80
C GLU A 63 -10.05 14.75 0.64
N PRO A 64 -10.61 13.61 0.20
CA PRO A 64 -9.87 12.36 0.05
C PRO A 64 -8.68 12.46 -0.90
N VAL A 65 -8.85 13.22 -1.98
CA VAL A 65 -7.80 13.57 -2.94
C VAL A 65 -7.80 15.08 -3.10
N LEU A 66 -6.63 15.70 -2.94
CA LEU A 66 -6.51 17.16 -3.05
C LEU A 66 -6.87 17.64 -4.46
N TYR A 67 -7.58 18.75 -4.50
CA TYR A 67 -8.00 19.41 -5.75
C TYR A 67 -8.86 18.53 -6.67
N LEU A 68 -9.53 17.53 -6.11
CA LEU A 68 -10.42 16.68 -6.89
C LEU A 68 -11.69 17.41 -7.31
N ASN A 69 -12.23 18.28 -6.44
CA ASN A 69 -13.45 19.02 -6.69
C ASN A 69 -13.22 20.18 -7.66
N ASP A 70 -14.25 20.47 -8.45
CA ASP A 70 -14.23 21.65 -9.32
C ASP A 70 -14.34 22.95 -8.50
N PRO A 71 -13.70 24.04 -8.95
CA PRO A 71 -13.87 25.35 -8.33
C PRO A 71 -15.35 25.82 -8.41
N PRO A 72 -15.80 26.65 -7.46
CA PRO A 72 -17.14 27.22 -7.51
C PRO A 72 -17.44 27.87 -8.87
N GLY A 73 -18.61 27.55 -9.44
CA GLY A 73 -19.08 28.10 -10.73
C GLY A 73 -18.60 27.34 -11.98
N LEU A 74 -17.76 26.30 -11.83
CA LEU A 74 -17.39 25.40 -12.92
C LEU A 74 -18.34 24.19 -12.91
N THR A 75 -19.16 24.05 -13.98
CA THR A 75 -20.00 22.85 -14.13
C THR A 75 -19.21 21.69 -14.71
N ARG A 76 -19.71 20.45 -14.49
CA ARG A 76 -19.07 19.23 -15.00
C ARG A 76 -18.93 19.23 -16.52
N GLU A 77 -19.92 19.75 -17.25
CA GLU A 77 -19.89 19.88 -18.72
C GLU A 77 -18.80 20.86 -19.17
N ARG A 78 -18.69 22.01 -18.51
CA ARG A 78 -17.62 22.98 -18.79
C ARG A 78 -16.24 22.38 -18.48
N ARG A 79 -16.13 21.66 -17.35
CA ARG A 79 -14.89 20.96 -17.03
C ARG A 79 -14.52 19.95 -18.11
N ARG A 80 -15.49 19.18 -18.66
CA ARG A 80 -15.23 18.24 -19.74
C ARG A 80 -14.69 18.94 -20.99
N LEU A 81 -15.34 20.02 -21.41
CA LEU A 81 -14.89 20.80 -22.57
C LEU A 81 -13.47 21.37 -22.37
N MET A 82 -13.14 21.84 -21.16
CA MET A 82 -11.79 22.30 -20.85
C MET A 82 -10.76 21.18 -20.96
N LEU A 83 -11.06 19.98 -20.43
CA LEU A 83 -10.17 18.84 -20.50
C LEU A 83 -9.98 18.35 -21.94
N ASP A 84 -11.04 18.33 -22.74
CA ASP A 84 -10.96 17.97 -24.17
C ASP A 84 -10.04 18.96 -24.93
N GLY A 85 -10.18 20.27 -24.65
CA GLY A 85 -9.32 21.30 -25.23
C GLY A 85 -7.85 21.16 -24.81
N ILE A 86 -7.60 20.91 -23.51
CA ILE A 86 -6.24 20.69 -22.99
C ILE A 86 -5.65 19.43 -23.60
N ALA A 87 -6.42 18.35 -23.70
CA ALA A 87 -5.95 17.09 -24.29
C ALA A 87 -5.56 17.26 -25.77
N GLU A 88 -6.33 18.05 -26.52
CA GLU A 88 -6.01 18.34 -27.91
C GLU A 88 -4.72 19.14 -28.06
N LEU A 89 -4.54 20.21 -27.25
CA LEU A 89 -3.30 20.98 -27.23
C LEU A 89 -2.10 20.12 -26.83
N ASN A 90 -2.26 19.26 -25.85
CA ASN A 90 -1.20 18.34 -25.41
C ASN A 90 -0.85 17.32 -26.51
N ARG A 91 -1.83 16.79 -27.26
CA ARG A 91 -1.55 15.89 -28.40
C ARG A 91 -0.76 16.58 -29.51
N GLN A 92 -1.07 17.85 -29.79
CA GLN A 92 -0.29 18.64 -30.77
C GLN A 92 1.15 18.82 -30.28
N GLN A 93 1.34 19.11 -29.00
CA GLN A 93 2.68 19.22 -28.41
C GLN A 93 3.42 17.88 -28.43
N LEU A 94 2.74 16.77 -28.12
CA LEU A 94 3.31 15.42 -28.19
C LEU A 94 3.79 15.09 -29.61
N ALA A 95 2.99 15.43 -30.62
CA ALA A 95 3.37 15.21 -32.02
C ALA A 95 4.62 15.99 -32.45
N GLN A 96 4.88 17.13 -31.80
CA GLN A 96 6.07 17.97 -32.06
C GLN A 96 7.31 17.54 -31.28
N SER A 97 7.13 17.24 -29.97
CA SER A 97 8.25 16.96 -29.04
C SER A 97 8.58 15.49 -28.89
N GLY A 98 7.60 14.59 -29.08
CA GLY A 98 7.72 13.16 -28.79
C GLY A 98 7.90 12.82 -27.30
N ASP A 99 7.62 13.76 -26.38
CA ASP A 99 7.80 13.56 -24.95
C ASP A 99 6.66 12.70 -24.35
N PRO A 100 6.93 11.47 -23.89
CA PRO A 100 5.90 10.57 -23.36
C PRO A 100 5.22 11.08 -22.10
N GLU A 101 5.83 12.00 -21.33
CA GLU A 101 5.22 12.59 -20.14
C GLU A 101 3.98 13.41 -20.48
N ILE A 102 3.83 13.87 -21.72
CA ILE A 102 2.62 14.58 -22.17
C ILE A 102 1.41 13.63 -22.21
N GLU A 103 1.60 12.40 -22.69
CA GLU A 103 0.55 11.38 -22.69
C GLU A 103 0.16 10.98 -21.26
N THR A 104 1.15 10.84 -20.38
CA THR A 104 0.94 10.66 -18.94
C THR A 104 0.05 11.75 -18.34
N ARG A 105 0.30 13.01 -18.65
CA ARG A 105 -0.55 14.14 -18.17
C ARG A 105 -1.97 14.06 -18.66
N ILE A 106 -2.19 13.74 -19.94
CA ILE A 106 -3.55 13.57 -20.49
C ILE A 106 -4.29 12.49 -19.70
N SER A 107 -3.66 11.33 -19.49
CA SER A 107 -4.22 10.22 -18.74
C SER A 107 -4.51 10.56 -17.28
N GLN A 108 -3.64 11.35 -16.63
CA GLN A 108 -3.84 11.81 -15.25
C GLN A 108 -5.03 12.76 -15.12
N PHE A 109 -5.22 13.69 -16.05
CA PHE A 109 -6.38 14.58 -16.06
C PHE A 109 -7.69 13.83 -16.26
N GLU A 110 -7.71 12.85 -17.18
CA GLU A 110 -8.87 11.98 -17.40
C GLU A 110 -9.20 11.16 -16.15
N LEU A 111 -8.20 10.57 -15.51
CA LEU A 111 -8.38 9.83 -14.27
C LEU A 111 -8.93 10.74 -13.16
N ALA A 112 -8.35 11.92 -12.96
CA ALA A 112 -8.83 12.88 -11.96
C ALA A 112 -10.31 13.26 -12.17
N TYR A 113 -10.73 13.48 -13.42
CA TYR A 113 -12.12 13.76 -13.76
C TYR A 113 -13.07 12.61 -13.41
N ARG A 114 -12.66 11.35 -13.68
CA ARG A 114 -13.45 10.16 -13.32
C ARG A 114 -13.52 9.95 -11.81
N MET A 115 -12.42 10.22 -11.10
CA MET A 115 -12.31 10.12 -9.65
C MET A 115 -13.25 11.08 -8.90
N GLN A 116 -13.64 12.21 -9.49
CA GLN A 116 -14.58 13.16 -8.88
C GLN A 116 -15.91 12.50 -8.44
N ARG A 117 -16.32 11.42 -9.10
CA ARG A 117 -17.51 10.66 -8.74
C ARG A 117 -17.17 9.41 -7.93
N SER A 118 -16.21 8.64 -8.39
CA SER A 118 -15.90 7.32 -7.80
C SER A 118 -15.29 7.41 -6.40
N VAL A 119 -14.50 8.47 -6.11
CA VAL A 119 -13.89 8.63 -4.79
C VAL A 119 -14.92 8.98 -3.70
N PRO A 120 -15.84 9.94 -3.85
CA PRO A 120 -16.91 10.16 -2.87
C PRO A 120 -17.75 8.90 -2.60
N GLU A 121 -18.16 8.18 -3.64
CA GLU A 121 -18.90 6.92 -3.51
C GLU A 121 -18.10 5.83 -2.74
N LEU A 122 -16.79 5.77 -2.94
CA LEU A 122 -15.90 4.87 -2.22
C LEU A 122 -15.83 5.20 -0.72
N MET A 123 -15.71 6.50 -0.41
CA MET A 123 -15.48 6.99 0.96
C MET A 123 -16.74 7.01 1.82
N GLU A 124 -17.92 6.98 1.21
CA GLU A 124 -19.21 6.95 1.90
C GLU A 124 -19.47 5.57 2.51
N LEU A 125 -19.59 5.52 3.84
CA LEU A 125 -19.80 4.27 4.59
C LEU A 125 -21.26 4.02 5.02
N ALA A 126 -22.17 4.98 4.78
CA ALA A 126 -23.57 4.85 5.23
C ALA A 126 -24.29 3.63 4.63
N GLY A 127 -23.82 3.12 3.49
CA GLY A 127 -24.35 1.90 2.87
C GLY A 127 -23.79 0.59 3.41
N GLU A 128 -22.80 0.62 4.33
CA GLU A 128 -22.25 -0.60 4.91
C GLU A 128 -23.18 -1.16 5.99
N PRO A 129 -23.43 -2.49 6.02
CA PRO A 129 -24.21 -3.12 7.07
C PRO A 129 -23.60 -2.92 8.46
N ALA A 130 -24.44 -2.73 9.49
CA ALA A 130 -23.97 -2.48 10.85
C ALA A 130 -23.01 -3.57 11.37
N HIS A 131 -23.31 -4.85 11.12
CA HIS A 131 -22.44 -5.96 11.54
C HIS A 131 -21.07 -5.94 10.88
N ILE A 132 -20.93 -5.39 9.65
CA ILE A 132 -19.64 -5.20 9.00
C ILE A 132 -18.88 -4.08 9.70
N LEU A 133 -19.52 -2.93 9.94
CA LEU A 133 -18.88 -1.83 10.69
C LEU A 133 -18.40 -2.30 12.07
N GLU A 134 -19.24 -3.03 12.81
CA GLU A 134 -18.89 -3.58 14.13
C GLU A 134 -17.70 -4.54 14.07
N SER A 135 -17.60 -5.35 13.02
CA SER A 135 -16.47 -6.29 12.85
C SER A 135 -15.11 -5.60 12.76
N TYR A 136 -15.04 -4.44 12.09
CA TYR A 136 -13.80 -3.66 11.97
C TYR A 136 -13.42 -2.91 13.25
N GLY A 137 -14.34 -2.79 14.21
CA GLY A 137 -14.08 -2.20 15.52
C GLY A 137 -14.64 -0.79 15.70
N PRO A 138 -14.54 -0.24 16.93
CA PRO A 138 -15.23 1.00 17.30
C PRO A 138 -14.74 2.22 16.50
N ASP A 139 -13.49 2.22 16.04
CA ASP A 139 -12.87 3.35 15.35
C ASP A 139 -13.11 3.34 13.83
N VAL A 140 -13.91 2.41 13.29
CA VAL A 140 -14.16 2.29 11.84
C VAL A 140 -14.80 3.55 11.23
N GLN A 141 -15.56 4.29 12.01
CA GLN A 141 -16.18 5.54 11.57
C GLN A 141 -15.28 6.76 11.74
N GLU A 142 -14.19 6.64 12.51
CA GLU A 142 -13.25 7.74 12.74
C GLU A 142 -12.40 8.00 11.48
N PRO A 143 -12.42 9.22 10.93
CA PRO A 143 -11.64 9.56 9.75
C PRO A 143 -10.14 9.33 9.94
N GLY A 144 -9.54 8.54 9.04
CA GLY A 144 -8.11 8.24 9.09
C GLY A 144 -7.70 7.18 10.09
N SER A 145 -8.62 6.53 10.81
CA SER A 145 -8.28 5.37 11.65
C SER A 145 -7.79 4.20 10.80
N PHE A 146 -7.03 3.30 11.40
CA PHE A 146 -6.60 2.07 10.73
C PHE A 146 -7.80 1.17 10.39
N ALA A 147 -8.79 1.08 11.28
CA ALA A 147 -10.02 0.34 11.05
C ALA A 147 -10.78 0.85 9.81
N ARG A 148 -10.96 2.17 9.69
CA ARG A 148 -11.57 2.77 8.49
C ARG A 148 -10.76 2.48 7.24
N ASN A 149 -9.45 2.59 7.31
CA ASN A 149 -8.56 2.34 6.16
C ASN A 149 -8.60 0.85 5.75
N CYS A 150 -8.70 -0.10 6.67
CA CYS A 150 -8.92 -1.51 6.35
C CYS A 150 -10.25 -1.74 5.62
N LEU A 151 -11.34 -1.12 6.08
CA LEU A 151 -12.63 -1.18 5.39
C LEU A 151 -12.55 -0.55 3.99
N LEU A 152 -11.88 0.59 3.86
CA LEU A 152 -11.66 1.23 2.55
C LEU A 152 -10.78 0.36 1.64
N ALA A 153 -9.79 -0.35 2.17
CA ALA A 153 -8.97 -1.28 1.40
C ALA A 153 -9.82 -2.43 0.81
N ARG A 154 -10.74 -3.01 1.59
CA ARG A 154 -11.69 -4.00 1.07
C ARG A 154 -12.55 -3.40 -0.05
N ARG A 155 -13.10 -2.20 0.13
CA ARG A 155 -13.92 -1.50 -0.88
C ARG A 155 -13.13 -1.15 -2.15
N LEU A 156 -11.85 -0.82 -2.02
CA LEU A 156 -10.94 -0.62 -3.14
C LEU A 156 -10.68 -1.93 -3.91
N ALA A 157 -10.45 -3.03 -3.18
CA ALA A 157 -10.27 -4.35 -3.79
C ALA A 157 -11.51 -4.79 -4.58
N GLU A 158 -12.73 -4.61 -4.02
CA GLU A 158 -13.99 -4.85 -4.73
C GLU A 158 -14.14 -4.08 -6.03
N ARG A 159 -13.50 -2.91 -6.12
CA ARG A 159 -13.52 -2.04 -7.31
C ARG A 159 -12.34 -2.25 -8.24
N GLY A 160 -11.56 -3.31 -8.02
CA GLY A 160 -10.44 -3.67 -8.88
C GLY A 160 -9.22 -2.75 -8.75
N VAL A 161 -9.01 -2.12 -7.60
CA VAL A 161 -7.73 -1.45 -7.31
C VAL A 161 -6.68 -2.52 -7.03
N ARG A 162 -5.64 -2.55 -7.84
CA ARG A 162 -4.70 -3.66 -7.90
C ARG A 162 -3.69 -3.68 -6.75
N PHE A 163 -3.23 -2.52 -6.32
CA PHE A 163 -2.27 -2.40 -5.23
C PHE A 163 -2.76 -1.36 -4.21
N ILE A 164 -2.92 -1.79 -2.96
CA ILE A 164 -3.43 -0.96 -1.88
C ILE A 164 -2.42 -1.03 -0.74
N GLN A 165 -1.85 0.11 -0.37
CA GLN A 165 -0.84 0.18 0.68
C GLN A 165 -1.36 0.97 1.87
N LEU A 166 -1.50 0.29 3.02
CA LEU A 166 -1.88 0.90 4.28
C LEU A 166 -0.62 1.15 5.11
N TYR A 167 -0.45 2.38 5.56
CA TYR A 167 0.57 2.72 6.54
C TYR A 167 -0.08 2.95 7.91
N HIS A 168 0.44 2.27 8.92
CA HIS A 168 0.18 2.54 10.32
C HIS A 168 1.48 2.96 10.97
N ARG A 169 1.53 4.16 11.57
CA ARG A 169 2.75 4.85 12.01
C ARG A 169 3.08 4.59 13.46
N ASP A 170 4.20 5.17 13.88
CA ASP A 170 4.61 5.31 15.29
C ASP A 170 5.07 4.01 15.99
N TRP A 171 5.50 2.98 15.24
CA TRP A 171 6.04 1.73 15.78
C TRP A 171 7.52 1.80 16.18
N ASP A 172 8.16 2.95 15.98
CA ASP A 172 9.59 3.17 16.24
C ASP A 172 9.85 3.49 17.70
N HIS A 173 9.72 2.49 18.57
CA HIS A 173 9.79 2.67 20.01
C HIS A 173 11.22 2.48 20.55
N HIS A 174 12.01 3.54 20.52
CA HIS A 174 13.32 3.59 21.17
C HIS A 174 13.23 3.85 22.68
N GLY A 175 12.04 4.08 23.23
CA GLY A 175 11.71 4.24 24.62
C GLY A 175 10.21 4.16 24.87
N GLY A 176 9.80 3.85 26.10
CA GLY A 176 8.39 3.76 26.49
C GLY A 176 7.61 2.66 25.72
N LEU A 177 8.28 1.58 25.34
CA LEU A 177 7.69 0.48 24.57
C LEU A 177 6.49 -0.13 25.29
N HIS A 178 6.59 -0.32 26.60
CA HIS A 178 5.55 -0.96 27.42
C HIS A 178 4.19 -0.25 27.34
N ASP A 179 4.19 1.07 27.28
CA ASP A 179 2.96 1.87 27.27
C ASP A 179 2.43 2.09 25.84
N ARG A 180 3.34 2.24 24.86
CA ARG A 180 2.99 2.60 23.49
C ARG A 180 2.58 1.40 22.63
N LEU A 181 3.28 0.28 22.76
CA LEU A 181 3.02 -0.89 21.93
C LEU A 181 1.59 -1.43 22.07
N PRO A 182 0.99 -1.54 23.29
CA PRO A 182 -0.39 -2.02 23.41
C PRO A 182 -1.42 -1.10 22.75
N VAL A 183 -1.17 0.21 22.68
CA VAL A 183 -2.06 1.16 22.01
C VAL A 183 -2.06 0.89 20.49
N LEU A 184 -0.88 0.83 19.90
CA LEU A 184 -0.76 0.57 18.45
C LEU A 184 -1.23 -0.83 18.07
N ALA A 185 -0.95 -1.84 18.90
CA ALA A 185 -1.43 -3.20 18.68
C ALA A 185 -2.97 -3.26 18.67
N ARG A 186 -3.64 -2.55 19.59
CA ARG A 186 -5.10 -2.47 19.65
C ARG A 186 -5.69 -1.85 18.37
N ASP A 187 -5.04 -0.81 17.82
CA ASP A 187 -5.51 -0.15 16.59
C ASP A 187 -5.54 -1.10 15.41
N VAL A 188 -4.55 -2.03 15.32
CA VAL A 188 -4.38 -2.86 14.13
C VAL A 188 -4.98 -4.26 14.24
N ASP A 189 -5.15 -4.80 15.44
CA ASP A 189 -5.47 -6.21 15.68
C ASP A 189 -6.85 -6.58 15.11
N GLN A 190 -7.92 -6.02 15.68
CA GLN A 190 -9.29 -6.32 15.24
C GLN A 190 -9.52 -5.99 13.77
N ALA A 191 -9.04 -4.84 13.32
CA ALA A 191 -9.28 -4.37 11.96
C ALA A 191 -8.56 -5.23 10.91
N SER A 192 -7.35 -5.74 11.21
CA SER A 192 -6.64 -6.68 10.34
C SER A 192 -7.38 -8.02 10.22
N ALA A 193 -7.85 -8.57 11.34
CA ALA A 193 -8.64 -9.78 11.36
C ALA A 193 -9.97 -9.62 10.60
N ALA A 194 -10.64 -8.47 10.77
CA ALA A 194 -11.86 -8.14 10.05
C ALA A 194 -11.64 -8.05 8.55
N LEU A 195 -10.55 -7.39 8.10
CA LEU A 195 -10.23 -7.28 6.68
C LEU A 195 -10.08 -8.66 6.03
N VAL A 196 -9.31 -9.56 6.62
CA VAL A 196 -9.12 -10.93 6.09
C VAL A 196 -10.44 -11.70 6.09
N SER A 197 -11.23 -11.60 7.16
CA SER A 197 -12.52 -12.28 7.28
C SER A 197 -13.56 -11.76 6.28
N ASP A 198 -13.65 -10.44 6.09
CA ASP A 198 -14.58 -9.79 5.16
C ASP A 198 -14.23 -10.13 3.70
N LEU A 199 -12.93 -10.08 3.34
CA LEU A 199 -12.45 -10.53 2.03
C LEU A 199 -12.81 -12.00 1.77
N LYS A 200 -12.63 -12.87 2.78
CA LYS A 200 -12.98 -14.30 2.68
C LYS A 200 -14.48 -14.50 2.48
N GLN A 201 -15.32 -13.84 3.28
CA GLN A 201 -16.79 -13.94 3.19
C GLN A 201 -17.33 -13.46 1.84
N ARG A 202 -16.65 -12.53 1.19
CA ARG A 202 -17.01 -12.02 -0.15
C ARG A 202 -16.41 -12.82 -1.30
N GLY A 203 -15.63 -13.86 -1.02
CA GLY A 203 -14.95 -14.64 -2.05
C GLY A 203 -13.80 -13.88 -2.75
N LEU A 204 -13.28 -12.83 -2.13
CA LEU A 204 -12.20 -12.01 -2.68
C LEU A 204 -10.82 -12.43 -2.19
N LEU A 205 -10.73 -13.20 -1.09
CA LEU A 205 -9.45 -13.52 -0.45
C LEU A 205 -8.56 -14.41 -1.34
N ASP A 206 -9.15 -15.27 -2.14
CA ASP A 206 -8.40 -16.16 -3.03
C ASP A 206 -7.65 -15.39 -4.12
N ASP A 207 -8.20 -14.25 -4.54
CA ASP A 207 -7.62 -13.35 -5.55
C ASP A 207 -6.94 -12.11 -4.92
N THR A 208 -6.87 -12.03 -3.59
CA THR A 208 -6.29 -10.89 -2.87
C THR A 208 -5.24 -11.36 -1.88
N LEU A 209 -3.98 -11.01 -2.13
CA LEU A 209 -2.89 -11.26 -1.20
C LEU A 209 -2.83 -10.14 -0.15
N VAL A 210 -3.09 -10.45 1.10
CA VAL A 210 -2.94 -9.56 2.24
C VAL A 210 -1.59 -9.81 2.90
N ILE A 211 -0.79 -8.76 3.08
CA ILE A 211 0.53 -8.82 3.71
C ILE A 211 0.58 -7.81 4.84
N TRP A 212 1.01 -8.23 6.01
CA TRP A 212 1.24 -7.38 7.16
C TRP A 212 2.66 -7.55 7.68
N GLY A 213 3.38 -6.45 7.88
CA GLY A 213 4.75 -6.49 8.37
C GLY A 213 5.33 -5.09 8.57
N GLY A 214 6.50 -5.03 9.18
CA GLY A 214 7.33 -3.85 9.24
C GLY A 214 8.46 -3.89 8.21
N GLU A 215 9.22 -2.81 8.14
CA GLU A 215 10.37 -2.65 7.23
C GLU A 215 11.57 -3.49 7.67
N PHE A 216 11.71 -3.75 8.97
CA PHE A 216 12.70 -4.63 9.62
C PHE A 216 12.23 -5.00 11.03
N GLY A 217 12.99 -5.83 11.72
CA GLY A 217 12.72 -6.24 13.10
C GLY A 217 13.25 -5.26 14.14
N ARG A 218 13.06 -5.66 15.39
CA ARG A 218 13.56 -4.96 16.57
C ARG A 218 14.48 -5.86 17.37
N THR A 219 15.48 -5.26 18.03
CA THR A 219 16.43 -6.04 18.84
C THR A 219 15.73 -6.88 19.89
N PRO A 220 16.18 -8.12 20.15
CA PRO A 220 15.60 -8.97 21.19
C PRO A 220 15.95 -8.49 22.61
N TYR A 221 16.86 -7.54 22.75
CA TYR A 221 17.28 -6.90 24.00
C TYR A 221 16.78 -5.47 24.07
N ALA A 222 16.73 -4.91 25.29
CA ALA A 222 16.29 -3.56 25.57
C ALA A 222 17.34 -2.53 25.10
N GLN A 223 16.84 -1.41 24.57
CA GLN A 223 17.61 -0.20 24.32
C GLN A 223 17.33 0.82 25.45
N GLY A 224 18.35 1.56 25.84
CA GLY A 224 18.25 2.58 26.89
C GLY A 224 18.34 2.01 28.30
N GLU A 225 17.71 2.67 29.27
CA GLU A 225 17.71 2.21 30.65
C GLU A 225 16.93 0.88 30.77
N ALA A 226 17.49 -0.09 31.50
CA ALA A 226 16.84 -1.38 31.79
C ALA A 226 15.68 -1.24 32.80
N ASN A 227 14.89 -0.20 32.66
CA ASN A 227 13.70 0.09 33.43
C ASN A 227 12.47 -0.18 32.58
N ARG A 228 11.51 -0.98 33.09
CA ARG A 228 10.29 -1.38 32.38
C ARG A 228 9.55 -0.22 31.74
N ASP A 229 9.50 0.93 32.39
CA ASP A 229 8.70 2.08 31.91
C ASP A 229 9.45 2.93 30.87
N LYS A 230 10.76 2.75 30.74
CA LYS A 230 11.61 3.62 29.89
C LYS A 230 12.29 2.93 28.72
N TYR A 231 12.42 1.60 28.74
CA TYR A 231 13.14 0.90 27.68
C TYR A 231 12.40 0.93 26.36
N GLY A 232 13.16 0.84 25.29
CA GLY A 232 12.71 0.59 23.95
C GLY A 232 13.47 -0.56 23.30
N ARG A 233 13.39 -0.66 21.99
CA ARG A 233 14.15 -1.60 21.18
C ARG A 233 14.70 -0.90 19.95
N ASP A 234 15.95 -1.23 19.61
CA ASP A 234 16.61 -0.69 18.44
C ASP A 234 16.23 -1.45 17.17
N HIS A 235 16.63 -0.93 16.04
CA HIS A 235 16.45 -1.54 14.71
C HIS A 235 17.24 -2.83 14.59
N HIS A 236 16.65 -3.86 14.00
CA HIS A 236 17.29 -5.15 13.78
C HIS A 236 16.94 -5.75 12.43
N GLY A 237 17.78 -5.51 11.45
CA GLY A 237 17.55 -5.95 10.06
C GLY A 237 17.84 -7.42 9.78
N LYS A 238 18.41 -8.19 10.75
CA LYS A 238 18.83 -9.57 10.51
C LYS A 238 17.70 -10.59 10.67
N ALA A 239 16.70 -10.29 11.46
CA ALA A 239 15.56 -11.18 11.69
C ALA A 239 14.29 -10.37 11.97
N PHE A 240 13.22 -10.67 11.25
CA PHE A 240 11.88 -10.13 11.49
C PHE A 240 10.82 -11.07 10.92
N SER A 241 9.59 -10.89 11.35
CA SER A 241 8.45 -11.70 10.92
C SER A 241 7.42 -10.84 10.21
N LEU A 242 6.71 -11.45 9.28
CA LEU A 242 5.51 -10.91 8.65
C LEU A 242 4.46 -12.01 8.57
N TRP A 243 3.20 -11.66 8.34
CA TRP A 243 2.20 -12.65 7.98
C TRP A 243 1.55 -12.32 6.64
N MET A 244 1.03 -13.36 6.00
CA MET A 244 0.36 -13.28 4.70
C MET A 244 -0.93 -14.10 4.74
N ALA A 245 -1.95 -13.67 3.99
CA ALA A 245 -3.21 -14.38 3.84
C ALA A 245 -3.76 -14.21 2.42
N GLY A 246 -4.40 -15.25 1.90
CA GLY A 246 -5.01 -15.24 0.57
C GLY A 246 -4.03 -15.31 -0.59
N GLY A 247 -4.48 -14.99 -1.79
CA GLY A 247 -3.67 -14.82 -3.00
C GLY A 247 -2.71 -15.98 -3.33
N GLY A 248 -3.11 -17.23 -3.06
CA GLY A 248 -2.31 -18.42 -3.38
C GLY A 248 -1.27 -18.80 -2.31
N VAL A 249 -1.27 -18.18 -1.10
CA VAL A 249 -0.42 -18.64 0.01
C VAL A 249 -1.13 -19.68 0.88
N LYS A 250 -0.36 -20.63 1.42
CA LYS A 250 -0.85 -21.65 2.35
C LYS A 250 -1.26 -21.00 3.67
N GLY A 251 -2.49 -21.23 4.11
CA GLY A 251 -2.95 -20.83 5.44
C GLY A 251 -2.47 -21.80 6.55
N GLY A 252 -2.32 -21.26 7.79
CA GLY A 252 -2.05 -22.07 8.98
C GLY A 252 -0.65 -22.66 9.08
N ILE A 253 0.32 -22.16 8.32
CA ILE A 253 1.73 -22.58 8.38
C ILE A 253 2.61 -21.50 8.99
N VAL A 254 3.73 -21.93 9.55
CA VAL A 254 4.88 -21.09 9.90
C VAL A 254 6.05 -21.51 9.03
N HIS A 255 6.74 -20.56 8.40
CA HIS A 255 7.89 -20.81 7.56
C HIS A 255 9.11 -20.06 8.10
N GLY A 256 10.13 -20.80 8.44
CA GLY A 256 11.34 -20.29 9.06
C GLY A 256 11.24 -20.09 10.58
N SER A 257 12.39 -20.01 11.20
CA SER A 257 12.53 -19.74 12.64
C SER A 257 13.78 -18.92 12.90
N THR A 258 13.79 -18.22 14.04
CA THR A 258 14.99 -17.58 14.57
C THR A 258 15.77 -18.54 15.47
N ASP A 259 17.01 -18.15 15.80
CA ASP A 259 17.74 -18.76 16.91
C ASP A 259 17.02 -18.51 18.25
N ASP A 260 17.46 -19.21 19.31
CA ASP A 260 16.83 -19.16 20.66
C ASP A 260 16.81 -17.74 21.25
N PHE A 261 17.66 -16.85 20.77
CA PHE A 261 17.74 -15.46 21.24
C PHE A 261 16.98 -14.48 20.34
N GLY A 262 16.44 -14.91 19.21
CA GLY A 262 15.79 -14.03 18.24
C GLY A 262 16.75 -13.09 17.50
N PHE A 263 18.04 -13.45 17.43
CA PHE A 263 19.07 -12.60 16.85
C PHE A 263 19.26 -12.82 15.36
N ASN A 264 19.22 -14.06 14.91
CA ASN A 264 19.42 -14.42 13.51
C ASN A 264 18.33 -15.38 13.06
N VAL A 265 18.09 -15.42 11.74
CA VAL A 265 17.29 -16.48 11.15
C VAL A 265 18.11 -17.77 11.18
N ALA A 266 17.58 -18.83 11.80
CA ALA A 266 18.21 -20.13 11.95
C ALA A 266 17.75 -21.12 10.88
N GLU A 267 16.47 -21.08 10.49
CA GLU A 267 15.89 -22.03 9.54
C GLU A 267 15.10 -21.29 8.44
N ASN A 268 15.16 -21.84 7.24
CA ASN A 268 14.42 -21.38 6.07
C ASN A 268 14.45 -19.84 5.88
N PRO A 269 15.64 -19.25 5.73
CA PRO A 269 15.78 -17.81 5.57
C PRO A 269 15.07 -17.33 4.29
N VAL A 270 14.36 -16.21 4.38
CA VAL A 270 13.75 -15.52 3.24
C VAL A 270 14.34 -14.14 3.15
N HIS A 271 15.08 -13.87 2.08
CA HIS A 271 15.59 -12.53 1.82
C HIS A 271 14.46 -11.62 1.31
N ILE A 272 14.59 -10.30 1.49
CA ILE A 272 13.57 -9.36 1.01
C ILE A 272 13.33 -9.47 -0.50
N HIS A 273 14.35 -9.80 -1.28
CA HIS A 273 14.20 -10.01 -2.72
C HIS A 273 13.42 -11.30 -3.03
N ASP A 274 13.52 -12.33 -2.18
CA ASP A 274 12.74 -13.57 -2.34
C ASP A 274 11.27 -13.33 -2.00
N LEU A 275 11.00 -12.54 -0.96
CA LEU A 275 9.65 -12.07 -0.64
C LEU A 275 9.05 -11.31 -1.82
N GLN A 276 9.79 -10.35 -2.39
CA GLN A 276 9.33 -9.57 -3.53
C GLN A 276 9.11 -10.44 -4.78
N ALA A 277 10.00 -11.41 -5.05
CA ALA A 277 9.83 -12.37 -6.13
C ALA A 277 8.58 -13.23 -5.93
N THR A 278 8.32 -13.65 -4.69
CA THR A 278 7.14 -14.46 -4.32
C THR A 278 5.85 -13.67 -4.48
N ILE A 279 5.81 -12.40 -4.05
CA ILE A 279 4.65 -11.52 -4.23
C ILE A 279 4.35 -11.32 -5.73
N LEU A 280 5.38 -11.03 -6.54
CA LEU A 280 5.20 -10.90 -7.99
C LEU A 280 4.71 -12.21 -8.63
N HIS A 281 5.21 -13.36 -8.16
CA HIS A 281 4.74 -14.67 -8.62
C HIS A 281 3.25 -14.89 -8.29
N CYS A 282 2.79 -14.55 -7.07
CA CYS A 282 1.37 -14.61 -6.71
C CYS A 282 0.50 -13.69 -7.61
N LEU A 283 1.06 -12.60 -8.12
CA LEU A 283 0.41 -11.70 -9.07
C LEU A 283 0.50 -12.19 -10.53
N GLY A 284 1.08 -13.38 -10.78
CA GLY A 284 1.26 -13.93 -12.13
C GLY A 284 2.42 -13.31 -12.92
N ILE A 285 3.32 -12.59 -12.25
CA ILE A 285 4.46 -11.93 -12.88
C ILE A 285 5.74 -12.75 -12.70
N ASP A 286 6.42 -13.04 -13.78
CA ASP A 286 7.82 -13.47 -13.75
C ASP A 286 8.70 -12.26 -13.43
N HIS A 287 9.20 -12.18 -12.19
CA HIS A 287 10.01 -11.07 -11.71
C HIS A 287 11.33 -10.89 -12.48
N THR A 288 11.81 -11.93 -13.19
CA THR A 288 13.04 -11.86 -14.00
C THR A 288 12.80 -11.19 -15.34
N ARG A 289 11.57 -11.22 -15.84
CA ARG A 289 11.15 -10.66 -17.12
C ARG A 289 10.56 -9.25 -17.00
N LEU A 290 10.04 -8.87 -15.83
CA LEU A 290 9.54 -7.52 -15.58
C LEU A 290 10.72 -6.57 -15.41
N THR A 291 11.14 -5.94 -16.49
CA THR A 291 12.29 -5.03 -16.52
C THR A 291 11.94 -3.66 -17.09
N TYR A 292 12.65 -2.66 -16.65
CA TYR A 292 12.60 -1.31 -17.19
C TYR A 292 14.01 -0.79 -17.49
N ARG A 293 14.21 -0.24 -18.70
CA ARG A 293 15.50 0.29 -19.11
C ARG A 293 15.66 1.74 -18.65
N PHE A 294 16.61 1.98 -17.76
CA PHE A 294 16.93 3.31 -17.27
C PHE A 294 18.45 3.54 -17.32
N GLN A 295 18.90 4.65 -17.89
CA GLN A 295 20.32 5.00 -18.04
C GLN A 295 21.20 3.85 -18.60
N GLY A 296 20.67 3.14 -19.59
CA GLY A 296 21.41 2.07 -20.28
C GLY A 296 21.38 0.70 -19.61
N ARG A 297 20.87 0.58 -18.35
CA ARG A 297 20.73 -0.68 -17.62
C ARG A 297 19.27 -1.14 -17.58
N GLN A 298 19.04 -2.45 -17.67
CA GLN A 298 17.76 -3.07 -17.34
C GLN A 298 17.64 -3.25 -15.84
N TYR A 299 16.62 -2.63 -15.24
CA TYR A 299 16.31 -2.76 -13.82
C TYR A 299 15.09 -3.65 -13.63
N ARG A 300 15.02 -4.34 -12.51
CA ARG A 300 13.84 -5.06 -12.01
C ARG A 300 13.70 -4.85 -10.51
N LEU A 301 12.51 -5.12 -9.96
CA LEU A 301 12.23 -4.94 -8.53
C LEU A 301 13.21 -5.73 -7.66
N THR A 302 13.50 -6.96 -8.04
CA THR A 302 14.39 -7.90 -7.31
C THR A 302 15.88 -7.72 -7.61
N ASP A 303 16.25 -6.70 -8.40
CA ASP A 303 17.62 -6.48 -8.89
C ASP A 303 18.18 -7.74 -9.58
N VAL A 304 19.30 -8.29 -9.11
CA VAL A 304 19.90 -9.52 -9.65
C VAL A 304 19.56 -10.78 -8.83
N HIS A 305 18.74 -10.62 -7.80
CA HIS A 305 18.39 -11.64 -6.80
C HIS A 305 16.92 -12.05 -6.90
N GLY A 306 16.48 -12.84 -5.96
CA GLY A 306 15.09 -13.21 -5.71
C GLY A 306 14.76 -14.62 -6.20
N ASP A 307 14.48 -15.50 -5.25
CA ASP A 307 13.96 -16.82 -5.49
C ASP A 307 12.52 -16.91 -4.95
N VAL A 308 11.61 -17.50 -5.74
CA VAL A 308 10.22 -17.70 -5.30
C VAL A 308 10.18 -18.73 -4.17
N VAL A 309 9.64 -18.36 -3.02
CA VAL A 309 9.52 -19.22 -1.84
C VAL A 309 8.35 -20.20 -2.02
N LYS A 310 8.54 -21.23 -2.83
CA LYS A 310 7.50 -22.20 -3.20
C LYS A 310 6.91 -22.96 -2.00
N ALA A 311 7.65 -23.06 -0.91
CA ALA A 311 7.21 -23.78 0.29
C ALA A 311 5.96 -23.17 0.93
N ILE A 312 5.72 -21.86 0.77
CA ILE A 312 4.56 -21.17 1.31
C ILE A 312 3.39 -21.05 0.33
N LEU A 313 3.52 -21.52 -0.90
CA LEU A 313 2.49 -21.44 -1.94
C LEU A 313 1.64 -22.72 -2.00
N THR A 314 0.35 -22.55 -2.38
CA THR A 314 -0.62 -23.65 -2.57
C THR A 314 -0.33 -24.48 -3.82
#